data_2b102add8f802c3435d815c623ea8987
#
_entry.id   2b102add8f802c3435d815c623ea8987
#
_cell.length_a   1.000
_cell.length_b   1.000
_cell.length_c   1.000
_cell.angle_alpha   90.00
_cell.angle_beta   90.00
_cell.angle_gamma   90.00
#
_symmetry.space_group_name_H-M   'P 1'
#
loop_
_entity.id
_entity.type
_entity.pdbx_description
1 polymer ?
#
loop_
_entity_poly.entity_id
_entity_poly.type
_entity_poly.pdbx_seq_one_letter_code
_entity_poly.pdbx_strand_id
1 'polypeptide(L)'
;MLILSVYYFVPLISVSCGLWVFVSKRKHLLNTLLSLEFIMLSVFWFMSIHLSNLGHEGYFVLFFLTLAACEGALGLALLVSVVRTHGNDCFSSFGVLQC
;
A
#
# COMPACT_ATOMS: atom_id res chain seq x y z
N MET A 1 -15.80 22.83 -9.42
CA MET A 1 -14.42 23.09 -9.11
C MET A 1 -14.09 22.80 -7.67
N LEU A 2 -14.86 23.38 -6.76
CA LEU A 2 -14.60 23.16 -5.34
C LEU A 2 -14.75 21.70 -4.96
N ILE A 3 -15.78 21.06 -5.49
CA ILE A 3 -16.03 19.65 -5.19
C ILE A 3 -14.88 18.78 -5.70
N LEU A 4 -14.40 19.09 -6.88
CA LEU A 4 -13.26 18.35 -7.44
C LEU A 4 -12.01 18.53 -6.59
N SER A 5 -11.80 19.74 -6.09
CA SER A 5 -10.66 20.00 -5.21
C SER A 5 -10.72 19.14 -3.97
N VAL A 6 -11.90 19.03 -3.39
CA VAL A 6 -12.08 18.23 -2.18
C VAL A 6 -11.82 16.76 -2.48
N TYR A 7 -12.32 16.26 -3.60
CA TYR A 7 -12.12 14.88 -3.98
C TYR A 7 -10.65 14.54 -4.18
N TYR A 8 -9.89 15.46 -4.73
CA TYR A 8 -8.46 15.24 -4.92
C TYR A 8 -7.70 15.38 -3.61
N PHE A 9 -8.22 16.17 -2.71
CA PHE A 9 -7.53 16.45 -1.46
C PHE A 9 -7.49 15.23 -0.54
N VAL A 10 -8.58 14.48 -0.49
CA VAL A 10 -8.68 13.34 0.42
C VAL A 10 -7.67 12.26 0.10
N PRO A 11 -7.51 11.82 -1.17
CA PRO A 11 -6.48 10.82 -1.47
C PRO A 11 -5.07 11.30 -1.17
N LEU A 12 -4.81 12.58 -1.36
CA LEU A 12 -3.49 13.14 -1.07
C LEU A 12 -3.18 13.04 0.41
N ILE A 13 -4.16 13.34 1.25
CA ILE A 13 -4.00 13.21 2.69
C ILE A 13 -3.76 11.74 3.05
N SER A 14 -4.48 10.84 2.43
CA SER A 14 -4.30 9.41 2.68
C SER A 14 -2.90 8.95 2.34
N VAL A 15 -2.38 9.40 1.21
CA VAL A 15 -1.01 9.04 0.81
C VAL A 15 -0.01 9.59 1.80
N SER A 16 -0.21 10.83 2.24
CA SER A 16 0.68 11.43 3.22
C SER A 16 0.70 10.64 4.52
N CYS A 17 -0.46 10.24 4.98
CA CYS A 17 -0.56 9.45 6.20
C CYS A 17 0.14 8.10 6.04
N GLY A 18 -0.05 7.46 4.89
CA GLY A 18 0.60 6.18 4.62
C GLY A 18 2.11 6.30 4.61
N LEU A 19 2.62 7.36 3.99
CA LEU A 19 4.06 7.59 3.96
C LEU A 19 4.60 7.84 5.36
N TRP A 20 3.86 8.59 6.16
CA TRP A 20 4.28 8.85 7.54
C TRP A 20 4.40 7.56 8.33
N VAL A 21 3.39 6.71 8.24
CA VAL A 21 3.41 5.44 8.95
C VAL A 21 4.54 4.56 8.43
N PHE A 22 4.74 4.53 7.13
CA PHE A 22 5.79 3.73 6.53
C PHE A 22 7.16 4.10 7.09
N VAL A 23 7.43 5.40 7.18
CA VAL A 23 8.73 5.86 7.64
C VAL A 23 8.90 5.64 9.14
N SER A 24 7.86 5.90 9.91
CA SER A 24 7.99 5.85 11.37
C SER A 24 7.94 4.43 11.92
N LYS A 25 7.29 3.50 11.23
CA LYS A 25 7.10 2.14 11.73
C LYS A 25 7.84 1.09 10.92
N ARG A 26 8.95 1.47 10.31
CA ARG A 26 9.65 0.54 9.42
C ARG A 26 10.32 -0.62 10.16
N LYS A 27 10.38 -0.57 11.49
CA LYS A 27 10.96 -1.68 12.25
C LYS A 27 10.08 -2.91 12.23
N HIS A 28 8.80 -2.73 12.03
CA HIS A 28 7.86 -3.83 12.00
C HIS A 28 7.52 -4.18 10.58
N LEU A 29 7.88 -5.39 10.19
CA LEU A 29 7.67 -5.83 8.81
C LEU A 29 6.20 -5.79 8.43
N LEU A 30 5.33 -6.26 9.31
CA LEU A 30 3.90 -6.26 9.03
C LEU A 30 3.39 -4.84 8.82
N ASN A 31 3.82 -3.91 9.66
CA ASN A 31 3.38 -2.53 9.54
C ASN A 31 3.87 -1.89 8.25
N THR A 32 5.09 -2.20 7.82
CA THR A 32 5.59 -1.65 6.57
C THR A 32 4.81 -2.20 5.38
N LEU A 33 4.49 -3.49 5.41
CA LEU A 33 3.71 -4.08 4.32
C LEU A 33 2.31 -3.50 4.27
N LEU A 34 1.68 -3.34 5.43
CA LEU A 34 0.34 -2.76 5.49
C LEU A 34 0.34 -1.31 5.02
N SER A 35 1.35 -0.54 5.40
CA SER A 35 1.42 0.85 4.97
C SER A 35 1.65 0.97 3.49
N LEU A 36 2.43 0.07 2.90
CA LEU A 36 2.60 0.05 1.45
C LEU A 36 1.29 -0.23 0.74
N GLU A 37 0.53 -1.20 1.25
CA GLU A 37 -0.78 -1.49 0.67
C GLU A 37 -1.72 -0.32 0.83
N PHE A 38 -1.66 0.37 1.95
CA PHE A 38 -2.49 1.55 2.17
C PHE A 38 -2.15 2.65 1.16
N ILE A 39 -0.85 2.85 0.92
CA ILE A 39 -0.41 3.83 -0.07
C ILE A 39 -0.90 3.45 -1.46
N MET A 40 -0.82 2.16 -1.80
CA MET A 40 -1.28 1.71 -3.10
C MET A 40 -2.78 1.95 -3.29
N LEU A 41 -3.56 1.70 -2.26
CA LEU A 41 -4.99 1.94 -2.32
C LEU A 41 -5.30 3.43 -2.46
N SER A 42 -4.54 4.26 -1.78
CA SER A 42 -4.73 5.71 -1.87
C SER A 42 -4.40 6.22 -3.26
N VAL A 43 -3.33 5.70 -3.84
CA VAL A 43 -2.95 6.07 -5.20
C VAL A 43 -4.01 5.61 -6.20
N PHE A 44 -4.54 4.40 -6.00
CA PHE A 44 -5.61 3.90 -6.85
C PHE A 44 -6.83 4.82 -6.77
N TRP A 45 -7.17 5.24 -5.56
CA TRP A 45 -8.29 6.17 -5.36
C TRP A 45 -8.05 7.46 -6.13
N PHE A 46 -6.86 8.03 -6.00
CA PHE A 46 -6.51 9.26 -6.69
C PHE A 46 -6.63 9.08 -8.20
N MET A 47 -6.06 8.01 -8.71
CA MET A 47 -6.10 7.74 -10.13
C MET A 47 -7.51 7.48 -10.63
N SER A 48 -8.31 6.82 -9.83
CA SER A 48 -9.70 6.53 -10.19
C SER A 48 -10.48 7.83 -10.38
N ILE A 49 -10.29 8.77 -9.47
CA ILE A 49 -10.97 10.06 -9.58
C ILE A 49 -10.48 10.80 -10.83
N HIS A 50 -9.18 10.79 -11.04
CA HIS A 50 -8.60 11.51 -12.18
C HIS A 50 -9.07 10.93 -13.51
N LEU A 51 -9.06 9.62 -13.62
CA LEU A 51 -9.48 8.96 -14.87
C LEU A 51 -10.97 9.10 -15.08
N SER A 52 -11.74 9.11 -14.03
CA SER A 52 -13.17 9.31 -14.14
C SER A 52 -13.49 10.66 -14.76
N ASN A 53 -12.72 11.68 -14.39
CA ASN A 53 -12.89 13.00 -14.96
C ASN A 53 -12.51 13.04 -16.43
N LEU A 54 -11.49 12.26 -16.79
CA LEU A 54 -11.04 12.23 -18.18
C LEU A 54 -11.83 11.28 -19.05
N GLY A 55 -12.52 10.33 -18.44
CA GLY A 55 -13.30 9.37 -19.19
C GLY A 55 -12.51 8.21 -19.75
N HIS A 56 -11.29 7.99 -19.25
CA HIS A 56 -10.44 6.88 -19.68
C HIS A 56 -10.09 6.01 -18.49
N GLU A 57 -10.99 5.14 -18.09
CA GLU A 57 -10.75 4.43 -16.85
C GLU A 57 -10.51 2.94 -17.00
N GLY A 58 -10.96 2.34 -18.08
CA GLY A 58 -11.04 0.90 -18.17
C GLY A 58 -9.69 0.20 -18.12
N TYR A 59 -8.85 0.49 -19.09
CA TYR A 59 -7.58 -0.22 -19.25
C TYR A 59 -6.60 0.12 -18.15
N PHE A 60 -6.61 1.35 -17.72
CA PHE A 60 -5.65 1.80 -16.72
C PHE A 60 -5.91 1.14 -15.38
N VAL A 61 -7.19 0.98 -15.03
CA VAL A 61 -7.55 0.31 -13.79
C VAL A 61 -7.08 -1.14 -13.81
N LEU A 62 -7.29 -1.82 -14.92
CA LEU A 62 -6.84 -3.21 -15.05
C LEU A 62 -5.33 -3.31 -14.93
N PHE A 63 -4.62 -2.40 -15.59
CA PHE A 63 -3.17 -2.37 -15.52
C PHE A 63 -2.68 -2.17 -14.10
N PHE A 64 -3.29 -1.21 -13.41
CA PHE A 64 -2.91 -0.90 -12.04
C PHE A 64 -3.19 -2.09 -11.12
N LEU A 65 -4.33 -2.73 -11.29
CA LEU A 65 -4.67 -3.89 -10.46
C LEU A 65 -3.67 -5.01 -10.66
N THR A 66 -3.22 -5.22 -11.90
CA THR A 66 -2.23 -6.24 -12.17
C THR A 66 -0.93 -5.94 -11.45
N LEU A 67 -0.47 -4.70 -11.52
CA LEU A 67 0.75 -4.30 -10.84
C LEU A 67 0.62 -4.43 -9.33
N ALA A 68 -0.53 -4.04 -8.79
CA ALA A 68 -0.77 -4.14 -7.37
C ALA A 68 -0.78 -5.59 -6.90
N ALA A 69 -1.37 -6.47 -7.69
CA ALA A 69 -1.38 -7.89 -7.36
C ALA A 69 0.02 -8.47 -7.35
N CYS A 70 0.84 -8.11 -8.32
CA CYS A 70 2.23 -8.56 -8.37
C CYS A 70 3.00 -8.07 -7.15
N GLU A 71 2.78 -6.84 -6.78
CA GLU A 71 3.47 -6.26 -5.62
C GLU A 71 3.04 -6.95 -4.33
N GLY A 72 1.74 -7.23 -4.20
CA GLY A 72 1.24 -7.95 -3.04
C GLY A 72 1.80 -9.36 -2.95
N ALA A 73 1.89 -10.02 -4.08
CA ALA A 73 2.45 -11.37 -4.12
C ALA A 73 3.92 -11.36 -3.69
N LEU A 74 4.69 -10.38 -4.18
CA LEU A 74 6.08 -10.25 -3.78
C LEU A 74 6.21 -9.97 -2.29
N GLY A 75 5.36 -9.11 -1.76
CA GLY A 75 5.38 -8.81 -0.33
C GLY A 75 5.09 -10.03 0.51
N LEU A 76 4.09 -10.79 0.13
CA LEU A 76 3.76 -12.03 0.85
C LEU A 76 4.90 -13.05 0.74
N ALA A 77 5.51 -13.15 -0.44
CA ALA A 77 6.63 -14.07 -0.61
C ALA A 77 7.79 -13.69 0.28
N LEU A 78 8.10 -12.41 0.36
CA LEU A 78 9.16 -11.93 1.24
C LEU A 78 8.82 -12.20 2.70
N LEU A 79 7.57 -11.98 3.07
CA LEU A 79 7.13 -12.23 4.44
C LEU A 79 7.31 -13.68 4.80
N VAL A 80 6.85 -14.58 3.96
CA VAL A 80 6.98 -16.02 4.20
C VAL A 80 8.46 -16.40 4.26
N SER A 81 9.27 -15.85 3.37
CA SER A 81 10.68 -16.13 3.34
C SER A 81 11.37 -15.71 4.63
N VAL A 82 11.06 -14.54 5.13
CA VAL A 82 11.63 -14.05 6.38
C VAL A 82 11.21 -14.91 7.55
N VAL A 83 9.93 -15.26 7.60
CA VAL A 83 9.43 -16.09 8.69
C VAL A 83 10.10 -17.47 8.68
N ARG A 84 10.30 -18.02 7.49
CA ARG A 84 10.90 -19.35 7.39
C ARG A 84 12.39 -19.34 7.73
N THR A 85 13.10 -18.29 7.30
CA THR A 85 14.53 -18.21 7.58
C THR A 85 14.83 -17.92 9.03
N HIS A 86 14.11 -17.00 9.62
CA HIS A 86 14.34 -16.65 11.02
C HIS A 86 13.54 -17.49 11.98
N GLY A 87 12.55 -18.18 11.48
CA GLY A 87 11.82 -19.16 12.24
C GLY A 87 11.15 -18.57 13.46
N ASN A 88 11.24 -19.31 14.57
CA ASN A 88 10.58 -18.92 15.79
C ASN A 88 11.17 -17.69 16.43
N ASP A 89 12.43 -17.40 16.15
CA ASP A 89 13.06 -16.21 16.71
C ASP A 89 12.35 -14.95 16.25
N CYS A 90 12.03 -14.88 14.98
CA CYS A 90 11.31 -13.74 14.44
C CYS A 90 9.93 -13.66 15.06
N PHE A 91 9.25 -14.77 15.17
CA PHE A 91 7.92 -14.79 15.76
C PHE A 91 7.94 -14.40 17.23
N SER A 92 8.85 -14.98 17.98
CA SER A 92 8.87 -14.76 19.41
C SER A 92 9.37 -13.37 19.77
N SER A 93 10.41 -12.90 19.10
CA SER A 93 10.98 -11.61 19.43
C SER A 93 10.20 -10.47 18.85
N PHE A 94 9.54 -10.66 17.72
CA PHE A 94 8.76 -9.59 17.12
C PHE A 94 7.29 -9.68 17.39
N GLY A 95 6.89 -10.64 18.12
CA GLY A 95 5.46 -10.88 18.29
C GLY A 95 4.85 -10.69 16.97
N VAL A 96 4.69 -11.45 16.13
CA VAL A 96 4.12 -11.27 14.81
C VAL A 96 4.85 -10.21 14.02
N LEU A 97 6.03 -10.56 13.57
CA LEU A 97 6.64 -9.80 12.48
C LEU A 97 7.11 -8.43 12.87
N GLN A 98 7.74 -8.35 13.99
CA GLN A 98 8.43 -7.13 14.35
C GLN A 98 9.83 -7.09 13.75
N CYS A 99 10.13 -8.00 12.93
CA CYS A 99 11.48 -8.07 12.34
C CYS A 99 11.93 -6.76 11.74
#